data_18cd73406bd42ae84741a756e456803c
#
_entry.id   18cd73406bd42ae84741a756e456803c
#
_cell.length_a   1.000
_cell.length_b   1.000
_cell.length_c   1.000
_cell.angle_alpha   90.00
_cell.angle_beta   90.00
_cell.angle_gamma   90.00
#
_symmetry.space_group_name_H-M   'P 1'
#
loop_
_entity.id
_entity.type
_entity.pdbx_description
1 polymer ?
#
loop_
_entity_poly.entity_id
_entity_poly.type
_entity_poly.pdbx_seq_one_letter_code
_entity_poly.pdbx_strand_id
1 'polypeptide(L)'
;MEQVIESNQIHELGKRVLGDARLAEAYRSSTLRLYDHRLQAIAAVPGFEALRERARALKREVITHLDHYLDEFAGNVERQGGKVHWAADAREACELVVGIARDCGATEVVKAKSMVSEEIDLNDALEAAGIRAVESDLGEYIVQLAHERPAHIVAPAIHKTRGDVADLFERCVDPHRTDKPEELTAVARRALRAVFSEAAVGVSGANFAVAETGTIVTVENEGNIRFSTTAPRVHVALAGIEKLIPRFEDLAVFLRLLGRSGTGQKLTSYTSILTGPRRPGEDGPDEMHVILIDNGRTRALADEKMREALYCIRCGACLNACPVYRKIGGHAYGWVYSGPIGALITPELGGLKLARELPFASSLCGACREVCPVKINIPDLLLHLRARAQETVAAPRPPRSPVRERTAMRFWAWMMSSPRRYGLGARLARIGQGLVARSSRSGRSGRSGHSGHSGWIGSSRLFPLSAWTEGRDMPALAPRSFRERWKDLNSEGEDA
;
A
#
# COMPACT_ATOMS: atom_id res chain seq x y z
N MET A 1 -16.48 -17.04 -0.19
CA MET A 1 -16.98 -15.64 -0.30
C MET A 1 -16.23 -14.94 -1.42
N GLU A 2 -16.91 -14.12 -2.21
CA GLU A 2 -16.25 -13.32 -3.25
C GLU A 2 -15.61 -12.09 -2.58
N GLN A 3 -14.32 -11.85 -2.81
CA GLN A 3 -13.60 -10.72 -2.20
C GLN A 3 -14.19 -9.39 -2.66
N VAL A 4 -14.50 -8.51 -1.70
CA VAL A 4 -15.06 -7.20 -2.00
C VAL A 4 -13.92 -6.21 -2.27
N ILE A 5 -13.66 -5.96 -3.56
CA ILE A 5 -12.69 -4.96 -4.04
C ILE A 5 -13.45 -3.75 -4.61
N GLU A 6 -13.40 -2.62 -3.92
CA GLU A 6 -14.08 -1.38 -4.30
C GLU A 6 -13.17 -0.38 -5.04
N SER A 7 -12.06 -0.85 -5.56
CA SER A 7 -10.99 -0.03 -6.13
C SER A 7 -11.41 0.80 -7.36
N ASN A 8 -12.50 0.43 -8.04
CA ASN A 8 -13.08 1.24 -9.11
C ASN A 8 -13.88 2.44 -8.61
N GLN A 9 -14.03 2.60 -7.29
CA GLN A 9 -14.69 3.75 -6.65
C GLN A 9 -13.70 4.78 -6.10
N ILE A 10 -12.42 4.73 -6.49
CA ILE A 10 -11.36 5.58 -5.92
C ILE A 10 -11.68 7.08 -5.99
N HIS A 11 -12.37 7.52 -7.03
CA HIS A 11 -12.78 8.93 -7.17
C HIS A 11 -13.82 9.32 -6.11
N GLU A 12 -14.81 8.48 -5.86
CA GLU A 12 -15.88 8.76 -4.90
C GLU A 12 -15.36 8.63 -3.46
N LEU A 13 -14.58 7.59 -3.18
CA LEU A 13 -13.95 7.39 -1.88
C LEU A 13 -12.95 8.51 -1.58
N GLY A 14 -12.15 8.93 -2.57
CA GLY A 14 -11.23 10.05 -2.43
C GLY A 14 -11.94 11.39 -2.18
N LYS A 15 -13.07 11.66 -2.81
CA LYS A 15 -13.88 12.86 -2.55
C LYS A 15 -14.39 12.93 -1.11
N ARG A 16 -14.81 11.78 -0.54
CA ARG A 16 -15.24 11.70 0.86
C ARG A 16 -14.12 12.15 1.82
N VAL A 17 -12.90 11.61 1.62
CA VAL A 17 -11.74 11.99 2.44
C VAL A 17 -11.38 13.48 2.26
N LEU A 18 -11.40 14.00 1.03
CA LEU A 18 -11.12 15.41 0.76
C LEU A 18 -12.18 16.34 1.36
N GLY A 19 -13.39 15.86 1.60
CA GLY A 19 -14.46 16.58 2.30
C GLY A 19 -14.27 16.66 3.81
N ASP A 20 -13.46 15.79 4.41
CA ASP A 20 -13.15 15.75 5.84
C ASP A 20 -11.73 16.31 6.09
N ALA A 21 -11.68 17.56 6.52
CA ALA A 21 -10.39 18.26 6.77
C ALA A 21 -9.59 17.60 7.91
N ARG A 22 -10.24 17.01 8.92
CA ARG A 22 -9.58 16.35 10.05
C ARG A 22 -8.90 15.06 9.58
N LEU A 23 -9.60 14.26 8.80
CA LEU A 23 -9.10 13.01 8.25
C LEU A 23 -7.94 13.27 7.27
N ALA A 24 -8.09 14.26 6.38
CA ALA A 24 -7.05 14.64 5.43
C ALA A 24 -5.76 15.13 6.15
N GLU A 25 -5.90 15.87 7.26
CA GLU A 25 -4.73 16.32 8.05
C GLU A 25 -4.10 15.16 8.84
N ALA A 26 -4.87 14.20 9.36
CA ALA A 26 -4.35 13.00 10.02
C ALA A 26 -3.45 12.18 9.08
N TYR A 27 -3.89 11.94 7.85
CA TYR A 27 -3.05 11.29 6.84
C TYR A 27 -1.81 12.11 6.50
N ARG A 28 -1.97 13.41 6.27
CA ARG A 28 -0.87 14.28 5.87
C ARG A 28 0.22 14.37 6.93
N SER A 29 -0.14 14.68 8.17
CA SER A 29 0.82 14.87 9.26
C SER A 29 1.56 13.58 9.61
N SER A 30 0.84 12.47 9.70
CA SER A 30 1.43 11.17 10.04
C SER A 30 2.38 10.66 8.95
N THR A 31 2.00 10.75 7.68
CA THR A 31 2.86 10.32 6.57
C THR A 31 4.09 11.20 6.39
N LEU A 32 3.98 12.52 6.62
CA LEU A 32 5.13 13.43 6.60
C LEU A 32 6.11 13.10 7.72
N ARG A 33 5.63 12.88 8.94
CA ARG A 33 6.47 12.49 10.07
C ARG A 33 7.26 11.21 9.79
N LEU A 34 6.58 10.16 9.28
CA LEU A 34 7.25 8.90 8.90
C LEU A 34 8.26 9.10 7.78
N TYR A 35 7.96 9.95 6.82
CA TYR A 35 8.88 10.29 5.72
C TYR A 35 10.12 11.03 6.23
N ASP A 36 9.98 12.00 7.12
CA ASP A 36 11.08 12.76 7.69
C ASP A 36 11.98 11.88 8.57
N HIS A 37 11.40 11.01 9.41
CA HIS A 37 12.15 10.01 10.18
C HIS A 37 12.95 9.08 9.26
N ARG A 38 12.35 8.65 8.14
CA ARG A 38 13.06 7.86 7.13
C ARG A 38 14.28 8.61 6.59
N LEU A 39 14.15 9.88 6.21
CA LEU A 39 15.27 10.66 5.67
C LEU A 39 16.42 10.72 6.66
N GLN A 40 16.15 10.94 7.94
CA GLN A 40 17.16 10.94 9.00
C GLN A 40 17.82 9.56 9.16
N ALA A 41 17.03 8.49 9.16
CA ALA A 41 17.51 7.13 9.37
C ALA A 41 18.39 6.62 8.21
N ILE A 42 18.10 7.00 6.98
CA ILE A 42 18.92 6.61 5.81
C ILE A 42 20.20 7.46 5.69
N ALA A 43 20.15 8.73 6.03
CA ALA A 43 21.34 9.61 6.05
C ALA A 43 22.44 9.08 7.00
N ALA A 44 22.04 8.36 8.05
CA ALA A 44 22.96 7.76 9.02
C ALA A 44 23.62 6.44 8.55
N VAL A 45 23.32 5.96 7.32
CA VAL A 45 23.83 4.68 6.80
C VAL A 45 24.73 4.90 5.60
N PRO A 46 26.05 4.83 5.75
CA PRO A 46 26.96 4.82 4.61
C PRO A 46 26.62 3.66 3.67
N GLY A 47 26.58 3.94 2.36
CA GLY A 47 26.34 2.90 1.36
C GLY A 47 24.87 2.40 1.31
N PHE A 48 23.90 3.18 1.79
CA PHE A 48 22.48 2.80 1.75
C PHE A 48 22.00 2.43 0.34
N GLU A 49 22.54 3.08 -0.69
CA GLU A 49 22.20 2.78 -2.08
C GLU A 49 22.71 1.38 -2.50
N ALA A 50 23.91 1.00 -2.08
CA ALA A 50 24.45 -0.34 -2.33
C ALA A 50 23.60 -1.44 -1.63
N LEU A 51 23.06 -1.17 -0.44
CA LEU A 51 22.11 -2.07 0.21
C LEU A 51 20.82 -2.23 -0.59
N ARG A 52 20.28 -1.15 -1.17
CA ARG A 52 19.10 -1.20 -2.04
C ARG A 52 19.37 -2.04 -3.29
N GLU A 53 20.52 -1.87 -3.93
CA GLU A 53 20.92 -2.69 -5.09
C GLU A 53 21.05 -4.16 -4.71
N ARG A 54 21.70 -4.47 -3.58
CA ARG A 54 21.82 -5.85 -3.10
C ARG A 54 20.44 -6.47 -2.85
N ALA A 55 19.54 -5.75 -2.16
CA ALA A 55 18.18 -6.24 -1.90
C ALA A 55 17.38 -6.47 -3.19
N ARG A 56 17.50 -5.57 -4.17
CA ARG A 56 16.89 -5.75 -5.50
C ARG A 56 17.44 -7.00 -6.19
N ALA A 57 18.75 -7.18 -6.18
CA ALA A 57 19.39 -8.33 -6.81
C ALA A 57 18.91 -9.65 -6.18
N LEU A 58 18.86 -9.73 -4.85
CA LEU A 58 18.36 -10.89 -4.11
C LEU A 58 16.89 -11.19 -4.43
N LYS A 59 16.02 -10.17 -4.44
CA LYS A 59 14.61 -10.35 -4.78
C LYS A 59 14.43 -10.77 -6.23
N ARG A 60 15.21 -10.21 -7.15
CA ARG A 60 15.17 -10.61 -8.56
C ARG A 60 15.59 -12.07 -8.73
N GLU A 61 16.66 -12.48 -8.06
CA GLU A 61 17.15 -13.88 -8.08
C GLU A 61 16.04 -14.85 -7.66
N VAL A 62 15.48 -14.62 -6.46
CA VAL A 62 14.43 -15.49 -5.92
C VAL A 62 13.18 -15.50 -6.81
N ILE A 63 12.73 -14.36 -7.30
CA ILE A 63 11.51 -14.29 -8.14
C ILE A 63 11.75 -14.91 -9.52
N THR A 64 12.99 -14.91 -10.02
CA THR A 64 13.33 -15.55 -11.29
C THR A 64 13.35 -17.09 -11.17
N HIS A 65 13.74 -17.61 -10.01
CA HIS A 65 13.85 -19.06 -9.72
C HIS A 65 12.92 -19.44 -8.55
N LEU A 66 11.68 -18.91 -8.60
CA LEU A 66 10.76 -19.02 -7.46
C LEU A 66 10.38 -20.46 -7.14
N ASP A 67 10.23 -21.30 -8.14
CA ASP A 67 9.98 -22.73 -8.03
C ASP A 67 11.06 -23.45 -7.21
N HIS A 68 12.33 -23.24 -7.57
CA HIS A 68 13.47 -23.80 -6.85
C HIS A 68 13.47 -23.38 -5.36
N TYR A 69 13.34 -22.09 -5.09
CA TYR A 69 13.38 -21.60 -3.71
C TYR A 69 12.13 -21.99 -2.89
N LEU A 70 10.99 -22.20 -3.53
CA LEU A 70 9.79 -22.73 -2.87
C LEU A 70 9.98 -24.18 -2.46
N ASP A 71 10.51 -25.04 -3.33
CA ASP A 71 10.79 -26.44 -3.05
C ASP A 71 11.84 -26.57 -1.94
N GLU A 72 12.92 -25.79 -2.00
CA GLU A 72 13.96 -25.73 -0.97
C GLU A 72 13.37 -25.31 0.38
N PHE A 73 12.56 -24.25 0.40
CA PHE A 73 11.92 -23.76 1.61
C PHE A 73 10.99 -24.80 2.22
N ALA A 74 10.09 -25.37 1.43
CA ALA A 74 9.12 -26.36 1.88
C ALA A 74 9.81 -27.60 2.48
N GLY A 75 10.80 -28.16 1.77
CA GLY A 75 11.57 -29.28 2.28
C GLY A 75 12.35 -28.96 3.56
N ASN A 76 12.82 -27.73 3.74
CA ASN A 76 13.50 -27.29 4.96
C ASN A 76 12.52 -27.11 6.15
N VAL A 77 11.32 -26.57 5.92
CA VAL A 77 10.26 -26.47 6.94
C VAL A 77 9.90 -27.86 7.46
N GLU A 78 9.68 -28.82 6.55
CA GLU A 78 9.32 -30.19 6.90
C GLU A 78 10.44 -30.93 7.64
N ARG A 79 11.71 -30.73 7.25
CA ARG A 79 12.86 -31.26 7.98
C ARG A 79 12.97 -30.73 9.42
N GLN A 80 12.47 -29.52 9.67
CA GLN A 80 12.41 -28.95 11.02
C GLN A 80 11.15 -29.37 11.80
N GLY A 81 10.30 -30.23 11.25
CA GLY A 81 9.07 -30.71 11.87
C GLY A 81 7.84 -29.84 11.67
N GLY A 82 7.92 -28.79 10.84
CA GLY A 82 6.77 -27.98 10.40
C GLY A 82 5.97 -28.69 9.32
N LYS A 83 4.74 -28.24 9.11
CA LYS A 83 3.84 -28.72 8.05
C LYS A 83 3.63 -27.63 7.00
N VAL A 84 3.85 -27.94 5.73
CA VAL A 84 3.66 -27.00 4.62
C VAL A 84 2.34 -27.27 3.92
N HIS A 85 1.60 -26.20 3.65
CA HIS A 85 0.36 -26.24 2.89
C HIS A 85 0.46 -25.25 1.73
N TRP A 86 -0.17 -25.58 0.63
CA TRP A 86 -0.25 -24.76 -0.56
C TRP A 86 -1.68 -24.30 -0.77
N ALA A 87 -1.88 -23.02 -1.04
CA ALA A 87 -3.18 -22.45 -1.34
C ALA A 87 -3.11 -21.66 -2.65
N ALA A 88 -3.90 -22.08 -3.62
CA ALA A 88 -3.98 -21.43 -4.92
C ALA A 88 -4.70 -20.09 -4.85
N ASP A 89 -5.65 -19.95 -3.94
CA ASP A 89 -6.46 -18.75 -3.78
C ASP A 89 -6.82 -18.46 -2.30
N ALA A 90 -7.51 -17.32 -2.08
CA ALA A 90 -7.95 -16.89 -0.76
C ALA A 90 -8.88 -17.90 -0.09
N ARG A 91 -9.79 -18.54 -0.85
CA ARG A 91 -10.76 -19.50 -0.32
C ARG A 91 -10.04 -20.74 0.24
N GLU A 92 -9.13 -21.30 -0.53
CA GLU A 92 -8.36 -22.49 -0.11
C GLU A 92 -7.49 -22.16 1.11
N ALA A 93 -6.86 -20.98 1.16
CA ALA A 93 -6.10 -20.55 2.32
C ALA A 93 -6.96 -20.43 3.58
N CYS A 94 -8.17 -19.86 3.47
CA CYS A 94 -9.11 -19.78 4.58
C CYS A 94 -9.61 -21.15 5.02
N GLU A 95 -9.94 -22.05 4.08
CA GLU A 95 -10.37 -23.43 4.38
C GLU A 95 -9.32 -24.19 5.18
N LEU A 96 -8.03 -24.04 4.82
CA LEU A 96 -6.91 -24.63 5.55
C LEU A 96 -6.81 -24.09 6.98
N VAL A 97 -6.86 -22.77 7.17
CA VAL A 97 -6.81 -22.19 8.54
C VAL A 97 -7.99 -22.61 9.38
N VAL A 98 -9.19 -22.55 8.83
CA VAL A 98 -10.42 -22.95 9.53
C VAL A 98 -10.38 -24.45 9.88
N GLY A 99 -9.88 -25.31 8.97
CA GLY A 99 -9.67 -26.74 9.20
C GLY A 99 -8.73 -26.99 10.38
N ILE A 100 -7.53 -26.38 10.36
CA ILE A 100 -6.54 -26.48 11.44
C ILE A 100 -7.15 -26.02 12.78
N ALA A 101 -7.87 -24.89 12.79
CA ALA A 101 -8.49 -24.37 14.01
C ALA A 101 -9.57 -25.34 14.57
N ARG A 102 -10.39 -25.95 13.70
CA ARG A 102 -11.40 -26.93 14.09
C ARG A 102 -10.79 -28.23 14.63
N ASP A 103 -9.73 -28.71 14.00
CA ASP A 103 -9.02 -29.93 14.43
C ASP A 103 -8.41 -29.76 15.83
N CYS A 104 -8.08 -28.52 16.21
CA CYS A 104 -7.61 -28.14 17.55
C CYS A 104 -8.76 -27.89 18.54
N GLY A 105 -10.03 -27.91 18.09
CA GLY A 105 -11.18 -27.53 18.92
C GLY A 105 -11.17 -26.04 19.29
N ALA A 106 -10.53 -25.17 18.50
CA ALA A 106 -10.42 -23.77 18.80
C ALA A 106 -11.77 -23.05 18.61
N THR A 107 -12.20 -22.33 19.66
CA THR A 107 -13.34 -21.39 19.60
C THR A 107 -12.87 -19.96 19.37
N GLU A 108 -11.58 -19.72 19.54
CA GLU A 108 -10.93 -18.44 19.37
C GLU A 108 -9.54 -18.60 18.77
N VAL A 109 -9.15 -17.68 17.91
CA VAL A 109 -7.84 -17.57 17.27
C VAL A 109 -7.26 -16.21 17.57
N VAL A 110 -6.03 -16.14 18.10
CA VAL A 110 -5.27 -14.90 18.21
C VAL A 110 -4.51 -14.63 16.93
N LYS A 111 -4.76 -13.49 16.31
CA LYS A 111 -4.18 -13.13 15.03
C LYS A 111 -3.21 -11.96 15.17
N ALA A 112 -1.98 -12.17 14.74
CA ALA A 112 -1.02 -11.09 14.61
C ALA A 112 -1.25 -10.35 13.29
N LYS A 113 -1.01 -9.04 13.29
CA LYS A 113 -1.14 -8.19 12.10
C LYS A 113 -0.49 -8.82 10.87
N SER A 114 -1.26 -9.05 9.82
CA SER A 114 -0.78 -9.62 8.58
C SER A 114 -1.55 -9.09 7.38
N MET A 115 -0.85 -8.44 6.45
CA MET A 115 -1.46 -7.99 5.19
C MET A 115 -2.01 -9.15 4.35
N VAL A 116 -1.44 -10.34 4.49
CA VAL A 116 -1.90 -11.54 3.75
C VAL A 116 -3.19 -12.08 4.36
N SER A 117 -3.35 -12.05 5.69
CA SER A 117 -4.62 -12.45 6.32
C SER A 117 -5.76 -11.49 5.98
N GLU A 118 -5.46 -10.19 5.87
CA GLU A 118 -6.42 -9.19 5.39
C GLU A 118 -6.75 -9.37 3.89
N GLU A 119 -5.76 -9.75 3.10
CA GLU A 119 -5.91 -10.02 1.66
C GLU A 119 -6.91 -11.14 1.38
N ILE A 120 -6.93 -12.17 2.23
CA ILE A 120 -7.81 -13.34 2.07
C ILE A 120 -9.12 -13.23 2.86
N ASP A 121 -9.38 -12.10 3.51
CA ASP A 121 -10.54 -11.85 4.38
C ASP A 121 -10.70 -12.94 5.48
N LEU A 122 -9.57 -13.32 6.13
CA LEU A 122 -9.49 -14.43 7.07
C LEU A 122 -10.42 -14.27 8.28
N ASN A 123 -10.58 -13.06 8.81
CA ASN A 123 -11.46 -12.81 9.95
C ASN A 123 -12.91 -13.21 9.63
N ASP A 124 -13.41 -12.80 8.47
CA ASP A 124 -14.77 -13.12 8.01
C ASP A 124 -14.95 -14.64 7.85
N ALA A 125 -13.92 -15.33 7.36
CA ALA A 125 -13.95 -16.80 7.19
C ALA A 125 -13.98 -17.54 8.54
N LEU A 126 -13.20 -17.10 9.52
CA LEU A 126 -13.19 -17.65 10.87
C LEU A 126 -14.52 -17.39 11.58
N GLU A 127 -15.04 -16.19 11.52
CA GLU A 127 -16.33 -15.81 12.13
C GLU A 127 -17.50 -16.57 11.50
N ALA A 128 -17.50 -16.74 10.18
CA ALA A 128 -18.49 -17.58 9.47
C ALA A 128 -18.41 -19.06 9.87
N ALA A 129 -17.25 -19.52 10.33
CA ALA A 129 -17.05 -20.86 10.86
C ALA A 129 -17.38 -21.02 12.36
N GLY A 130 -17.82 -19.91 13.03
CA GLY A 130 -18.12 -19.84 14.46
C GLY A 130 -16.88 -19.73 15.36
N ILE A 131 -15.73 -19.33 14.79
CA ILE A 131 -14.46 -19.14 15.48
C ILE A 131 -14.17 -17.67 15.63
N ARG A 132 -14.02 -17.16 16.84
CA ARG A 132 -13.71 -15.74 17.08
C ARG A 132 -12.28 -15.41 16.67
N ALA A 133 -12.10 -14.45 15.76
CA ALA A 133 -10.80 -13.92 15.41
C ALA A 133 -10.48 -12.68 16.25
N VAL A 134 -9.34 -12.63 16.93
CA VAL A 134 -8.93 -11.48 17.76
C VAL A 134 -7.59 -10.93 17.27
N GLU A 135 -7.60 -9.67 16.83
CA GLU A 135 -6.40 -8.95 16.45
C GLU A 135 -5.55 -8.60 17.67
N SER A 136 -4.26 -8.91 17.59
CA SER A 136 -3.34 -8.68 18.71
C SER A 136 -2.46 -7.43 18.55
N ASP A 137 -2.36 -6.85 17.36
CA ASP A 137 -1.72 -5.54 17.12
C ASP A 137 -2.67 -4.43 17.58
N LEU A 138 -2.19 -3.45 18.33
CA LEU A 138 -3.03 -2.37 18.86
C LEU A 138 -3.78 -1.61 17.77
N GLY A 139 -3.11 -1.30 16.65
CA GLY A 139 -3.72 -0.59 15.53
C GLY A 139 -4.79 -1.43 14.83
N GLU A 140 -4.54 -2.72 14.61
CA GLU A 140 -5.52 -3.66 14.04
C GLU A 140 -6.68 -3.91 15.01
N TYR A 141 -6.42 -4.04 16.31
CA TYR A 141 -7.46 -4.19 17.33
C TYR A 141 -8.42 -2.99 17.36
N ILE A 142 -7.88 -1.77 17.28
CA ILE A 142 -8.69 -0.54 17.16
C ILE A 142 -9.55 -0.57 15.90
N VAL A 143 -9.01 -0.98 14.76
CA VAL A 143 -9.71 -1.05 13.47
C VAL A 143 -10.78 -2.15 13.51
N GLN A 144 -10.48 -3.32 14.11
CA GLN A 144 -11.42 -4.41 14.31
C GLN A 144 -12.62 -3.97 15.17
N LEU A 145 -12.38 -3.32 16.31
CA LEU A 145 -13.44 -2.78 17.17
C LEU A 145 -14.29 -1.71 16.47
N ALA A 146 -13.70 -0.97 15.54
CA ALA A 146 -14.40 0.03 14.73
C ALA A 146 -15.15 -0.58 13.53
N HIS A 147 -15.02 -1.88 13.27
CA HIS A 147 -15.54 -2.55 12.06
C HIS A 147 -15.06 -1.87 10.76
N GLU A 148 -13.79 -1.46 10.74
CA GLU A 148 -13.15 -0.80 9.59
C GLU A 148 -12.00 -1.65 9.05
N ARG A 149 -11.53 -1.33 7.83
CA ARG A 149 -10.33 -1.92 7.26
C ARG A 149 -9.08 -1.10 7.61
N PRO A 150 -7.88 -1.71 7.66
CA PRO A 150 -6.63 -1.00 7.85
C PRO A 150 -6.41 0.08 6.78
N ALA A 151 -6.02 1.28 7.21
CA ALA A 151 -5.79 2.41 6.30
C ALA A 151 -4.35 2.51 5.78
N HIS A 152 -3.39 1.84 6.43
CA HIS A 152 -1.96 1.90 6.08
C HIS A 152 -1.27 0.59 6.40
N ILE A 153 -0.33 0.17 5.54
CA ILE A 153 0.41 -1.10 5.67
C ILE A 153 1.11 -1.26 7.02
N VAL A 154 1.68 -0.18 7.56
CA VAL A 154 2.49 -0.21 8.81
C VAL A 154 1.74 0.37 10.01
N ALA A 155 0.82 1.28 9.79
CA ALA A 155 0.06 1.97 10.84
C ALA A 155 -1.45 1.87 10.53
N PRO A 156 -2.12 0.75 10.87
CA PRO A 156 -3.49 0.45 10.45
C PRO A 156 -4.49 1.55 10.81
N ALA A 157 -4.42 2.05 12.05
CA ALA A 157 -5.31 3.08 12.59
C ALA A 157 -4.83 4.53 12.39
N ILE A 158 -4.00 4.80 11.37
CA ILE A 158 -3.40 6.13 11.10
C ILE A 158 -4.44 7.24 10.94
N HIS A 159 -5.68 6.90 10.62
CA HIS A 159 -6.83 7.79 10.44
C HIS A 159 -7.58 8.09 11.74
N LYS A 160 -7.31 7.38 12.83
CA LYS A 160 -7.95 7.61 14.14
C LYS A 160 -7.16 8.60 14.98
N THR A 161 -7.86 9.47 15.65
CA THR A 161 -7.30 10.33 16.70
C THR A 161 -7.35 9.63 18.06
N ARG A 162 -6.62 10.16 19.05
CA ARG A 162 -6.70 9.67 20.45
C ARG A 162 -8.12 9.72 21.00
N GLY A 163 -8.87 10.79 20.68
CA GLY A 163 -10.26 10.93 21.07
C GLY A 163 -11.14 9.83 20.47
N ASP A 164 -10.97 9.54 19.16
CA ASP A 164 -11.71 8.46 18.50
C ASP A 164 -11.44 7.10 19.16
N VAL A 165 -10.18 6.84 19.55
CA VAL A 165 -9.80 5.60 20.27
C VAL A 165 -10.38 5.57 21.68
N ALA A 166 -10.35 6.70 22.41
CA ALA A 166 -10.94 6.81 23.75
C ALA A 166 -12.44 6.49 23.72
N ASP A 167 -13.18 7.10 22.82
CA ASP A 167 -14.62 6.87 22.65
C ASP A 167 -14.96 5.43 22.22
N LEU A 168 -14.10 4.84 21.40
CA LEU A 168 -14.22 3.45 20.96
C LEU A 168 -14.00 2.46 22.11
N PHE A 169 -12.93 2.67 22.90
CA PHE A 169 -12.60 1.79 24.03
C PHE A 169 -13.62 1.91 25.15
N GLU A 170 -14.12 3.11 25.46
CA GLU A 170 -15.21 3.30 26.43
C GLU A 170 -16.46 2.48 26.04
N ARG A 171 -16.78 2.46 24.76
CA ARG A 171 -17.96 1.74 24.25
C ARG A 171 -17.78 0.23 24.16
N CYS A 172 -16.58 -0.25 23.82
CA CYS A 172 -16.38 -1.65 23.40
C CYS A 172 -15.52 -2.48 24.37
N VAL A 173 -14.69 -1.86 25.23
CA VAL A 173 -13.66 -2.57 26.00
C VAL A 173 -13.75 -2.31 27.51
N ASP A 174 -13.73 -1.05 27.93
CA ASP A 174 -13.69 -0.65 29.33
C ASP A 174 -14.54 0.63 29.48
N PRO A 175 -15.61 0.64 30.30
CA PRO A 175 -16.49 1.79 30.43
C PRO A 175 -15.82 3.03 31.01
N HIS A 176 -14.59 2.90 31.50
CA HIS A 176 -13.82 4.02 32.04
C HIS A 176 -13.09 4.77 30.92
N ARG A 177 -13.64 5.94 30.54
CA ARG A 177 -13.07 6.76 29.48
C ARG A 177 -11.77 7.41 29.89
N THR A 178 -10.75 7.25 29.06
CA THR A 178 -9.46 7.95 29.17
C THR A 178 -8.97 8.35 27.79
N ASP A 179 -8.24 9.45 27.68
CA ASP A 179 -7.56 9.88 26.44
C ASP A 179 -6.03 9.88 26.58
N LYS A 180 -5.51 9.36 27.68
CA LYS A 180 -4.07 9.21 27.90
C LYS A 180 -3.56 7.95 27.19
N PRO A 181 -2.55 8.05 26.31
CA PRO A 181 -2.05 6.92 25.53
C PRO A 181 -1.62 5.73 26.39
N GLU A 182 -1.00 5.99 27.54
CA GLU A 182 -0.51 4.96 28.47
C GLU A 182 -1.68 4.16 29.07
N GLU A 183 -2.75 4.85 29.45
CA GLU A 183 -3.95 4.22 30.01
C GLU A 183 -4.73 3.45 28.95
N LEU A 184 -4.88 4.01 27.73
CA LEU A 184 -5.49 3.31 26.59
C LEU A 184 -4.71 2.04 26.23
N THR A 185 -3.38 2.12 26.20
CA THR A 185 -2.52 0.93 25.99
C THR A 185 -2.69 -0.10 27.11
N ALA A 186 -2.83 0.33 28.38
CA ALA A 186 -3.08 -0.56 29.50
C ALA A 186 -4.46 -1.25 29.40
N VAL A 187 -5.50 -0.56 28.92
CA VAL A 187 -6.82 -1.14 28.64
C VAL A 187 -6.70 -2.26 27.60
N ALA A 188 -6.08 -1.98 26.45
CA ALA A 188 -5.88 -2.99 25.42
C ALA A 188 -5.06 -4.18 25.93
N ARG A 189 -3.98 -3.93 26.69
CA ARG A 189 -3.15 -4.99 27.31
C ARG A 189 -3.97 -5.90 28.21
N ARG A 190 -4.85 -5.35 29.04
CA ARG A 190 -5.72 -6.17 29.91
C ARG A 190 -6.67 -7.03 29.09
N ALA A 191 -7.31 -6.45 28.08
CA ALA A 191 -8.25 -7.15 27.21
C ALA A 191 -7.58 -8.30 26.43
N LEU A 192 -6.40 -8.07 25.87
CA LEU A 192 -5.70 -9.06 25.05
C LEU A 192 -4.94 -10.12 25.86
N ARG A 193 -4.68 -9.89 27.16
CA ARG A 193 -3.91 -10.83 27.98
C ARG A 193 -4.54 -12.22 28.07
N ALA A 194 -5.84 -12.29 28.27
CA ALA A 194 -6.57 -13.57 28.31
C ALA A 194 -6.51 -14.27 26.96
N VAL A 195 -6.69 -13.52 25.87
CA VAL A 195 -6.64 -14.04 24.50
C VAL A 195 -5.30 -14.75 24.21
N PHE A 196 -4.17 -14.14 24.59
CA PHE A 196 -2.85 -14.77 24.40
C PHE A 196 -2.67 -16.08 25.20
N SER A 197 -3.27 -16.18 26.37
CA SER A 197 -3.11 -17.36 27.24
C SER A 197 -4.12 -18.48 26.93
N GLU A 198 -5.26 -18.17 26.35
CA GLU A 198 -6.39 -19.08 26.16
C GLU A 198 -6.53 -19.59 24.71
N ALA A 199 -6.08 -18.80 23.73
CA ALA A 199 -6.17 -19.18 22.32
C ALA A 199 -5.34 -20.44 22.03
N ALA A 200 -6.00 -21.46 21.47
CA ALA A 200 -5.32 -22.71 21.07
C ALA A 200 -4.48 -22.51 19.80
N VAL A 201 -4.89 -21.58 18.93
CA VAL A 201 -4.26 -21.32 17.63
C VAL A 201 -3.85 -19.86 17.54
N GLY A 202 -2.59 -19.64 17.15
CA GLY A 202 -2.08 -18.33 16.80
C GLY A 202 -1.77 -18.24 15.31
N VAL A 203 -2.24 -17.16 14.67
CA VAL A 203 -2.00 -16.90 13.25
C VAL A 203 -1.07 -15.72 13.09
N SER A 204 -0.06 -15.86 12.25
CA SER A 204 0.85 -14.76 11.88
C SER A 204 1.01 -14.65 10.37
N GLY A 205 1.49 -13.49 9.92
CA GLY A 205 2.09 -13.35 8.60
C GLY A 205 3.58 -13.67 8.62
N ALA A 206 4.22 -13.58 7.45
CA ALA A 206 5.66 -13.61 7.29
C ALA A 206 6.16 -12.29 6.68
N ASN A 207 7.14 -11.65 7.32
CA ASN A 207 7.88 -10.58 6.65
C ASN A 207 8.84 -11.18 5.61
N PHE A 208 9.55 -12.25 5.99
CA PHE A 208 10.41 -13.02 5.12
C PHE A 208 10.30 -14.51 5.43
N ALA A 209 10.54 -15.34 4.42
CA ALA A 209 10.70 -16.78 4.50
C ALA A 209 12.08 -17.13 3.94
N VAL A 210 12.93 -17.78 4.74
CA VAL A 210 14.33 -18.08 4.36
C VAL A 210 14.38 -19.48 3.75
N ALA A 211 14.69 -19.59 2.45
CA ALA A 211 14.70 -20.88 1.74
C ALA A 211 15.70 -21.86 2.34
N GLU A 212 16.94 -21.43 2.53
CA GLU A 212 18.04 -22.25 3.06
C GLU A 212 17.72 -22.96 4.38
N THR A 213 16.88 -22.38 5.24
CA THR A 213 16.65 -22.89 6.61
C THR A 213 15.21 -23.28 6.91
N GLY A 214 14.27 -23.01 6.02
CA GLY A 214 12.84 -23.20 6.28
C GLY A 214 12.29 -22.28 7.39
N THR A 215 12.89 -21.12 7.57
CA THR A 215 12.62 -20.21 8.68
C THR A 215 11.64 -19.13 8.28
N ILE A 216 10.61 -18.89 9.10
CA ILE A 216 9.74 -17.73 9.03
C ILE A 216 10.32 -16.60 9.89
N VAL A 217 10.39 -15.41 9.33
CA VAL A 217 10.87 -14.21 10.05
C VAL A 217 9.77 -13.19 10.16
N THR A 218 9.50 -12.73 11.38
CA THR A 218 8.57 -11.64 11.67
C THR A 218 9.29 -10.48 12.36
N VAL A 219 8.82 -9.26 12.08
CA VAL A 219 9.35 -8.04 12.72
C VAL A 219 8.20 -7.23 13.30
N GLU A 220 8.40 -6.71 14.50
CA GLU A 220 7.38 -5.97 15.24
C GLU A 220 7.96 -5.00 16.27
N ASN A 221 7.13 -4.18 16.90
CA ASN A 221 7.52 -3.25 17.96
C ASN A 221 6.79 -3.47 19.28
N GLU A 222 5.73 -4.26 19.30
CA GLU A 222 4.81 -4.40 20.43
C GLU A 222 5.00 -5.70 21.22
N GLY A 223 5.61 -6.73 20.61
CA GLY A 223 5.73 -8.08 21.18
C GLY A 223 4.48 -8.95 20.98
N ASN A 224 3.45 -8.43 20.32
CA ASN A 224 2.18 -9.11 20.06
C ASN A 224 2.35 -10.30 19.09
N ILE A 225 3.14 -10.16 18.03
CA ILE A 225 3.44 -11.27 17.11
C ILE A 225 4.16 -12.39 17.86
N ARG A 226 5.15 -12.03 18.66
CA ARG A 226 5.88 -12.99 19.47
C ARG A 226 4.95 -13.82 20.37
N PHE A 227 4.02 -13.17 21.09
CA PHE A 227 3.04 -13.89 21.89
C PHE A 227 2.09 -14.74 21.04
N SER A 228 1.58 -14.22 19.94
CA SER A 228 0.69 -14.96 19.03
C SER A 228 1.36 -16.19 18.39
N THR A 229 2.68 -16.22 18.29
CA THR A 229 3.42 -17.32 17.67
C THR A 229 4.02 -18.31 18.66
N THR A 230 4.10 -17.98 19.96
CA THR A 230 4.76 -18.81 20.95
C THR A 230 3.86 -19.29 22.09
N ALA A 231 2.79 -18.56 22.45
CA ALA A 231 1.89 -18.95 23.52
C ALA A 231 0.85 -20.01 23.10
N PRO A 232 0.20 -19.92 21.90
CA PRO A 232 -0.72 -20.93 21.43
C PRO A 232 -0.04 -22.28 21.15
N ARG A 233 -0.80 -23.37 21.30
CA ARG A 233 -0.30 -24.72 21.01
C ARG A 233 -0.03 -24.96 19.51
N VAL A 234 -0.76 -24.27 18.65
CA VAL A 234 -0.61 -24.36 17.20
C VAL A 234 -0.33 -23.00 16.62
N HIS A 235 0.75 -22.89 15.86
CA HIS A 235 1.08 -21.69 15.10
C HIS A 235 0.85 -21.90 13.61
N VAL A 236 0.09 -21.00 12.99
CA VAL A 236 -0.16 -20.96 11.54
C VAL A 236 0.47 -19.69 10.95
N ALA A 237 1.49 -19.86 10.12
CA ALA A 237 2.16 -18.76 9.42
C ALA A 237 1.63 -18.64 7.98
N LEU A 238 1.08 -17.47 7.64
CA LEU A 238 0.59 -17.16 6.28
C LEU A 238 1.66 -16.42 5.50
N ALA A 239 2.09 -16.96 4.37
CA ALA A 239 3.11 -16.34 3.54
C ALA A 239 2.70 -16.33 2.06
N GLY A 240 2.68 -15.15 1.44
CA GLY A 240 2.66 -15.10 -0.03
C GLY A 240 3.95 -15.70 -0.59
N ILE A 241 3.86 -16.45 -1.68
CA ILE A 241 5.01 -17.14 -2.29
C ILE A 241 6.17 -16.20 -2.63
N GLU A 242 5.92 -14.90 -2.77
CA GLU A 242 6.93 -13.89 -3.03
C GLU A 242 7.76 -13.47 -1.80
N LYS A 243 7.46 -13.99 -0.60
CA LYS A 243 8.14 -13.60 0.65
C LYS A 243 9.52 -14.21 0.83
N LEU A 244 9.91 -15.11 -0.04
CA LEU A 244 11.18 -15.81 0.04
C LEU A 244 12.40 -14.90 -0.10
N ILE A 245 13.43 -15.24 0.66
CA ILE A 245 14.81 -14.81 0.50
C ILE A 245 15.72 -16.04 0.47
N PRO A 246 16.87 -16.02 -0.25
CA PRO A 246 17.61 -17.26 -0.50
C PRO A 246 18.27 -17.81 0.75
N ARG A 247 19.11 -16.99 1.44
CA ARG A 247 19.95 -17.44 2.55
C ARG A 247 19.70 -16.67 3.83
N PHE A 248 20.02 -17.29 4.95
CA PHE A 248 19.83 -16.69 6.26
C PHE A 248 20.69 -15.42 6.43
N GLU A 249 21.91 -15.40 5.91
CA GLU A 249 22.78 -14.22 5.94
C GLU A 249 22.21 -13.01 5.19
N ASP A 250 21.45 -13.25 4.11
CA ASP A 250 20.84 -12.19 3.32
C ASP A 250 19.71 -11.46 4.07
N LEU A 251 19.18 -12.07 5.15
CA LEU A 251 18.21 -11.43 6.04
C LEU A 251 18.71 -10.10 6.61
N ALA A 252 20.01 -9.98 6.91
CA ALA A 252 20.60 -8.77 7.42
C ALA A 252 20.43 -7.56 6.49
N VAL A 253 20.41 -7.78 5.17
CA VAL A 253 20.17 -6.74 4.17
C VAL A 253 18.74 -6.19 4.32
N PHE A 254 17.76 -7.07 4.41
CA PHE A 254 16.35 -6.71 4.48
C PHE A 254 15.96 -6.07 5.82
N LEU A 255 16.47 -6.58 6.94
CA LEU A 255 16.21 -6.01 8.27
C LEU A 255 16.77 -4.58 8.37
N ARG A 256 17.95 -4.32 7.81
CA ARG A 256 18.52 -2.96 7.76
C ARG A 256 17.70 -2.00 6.91
N LEU A 257 17.03 -2.48 5.88
CA LEU A 257 16.21 -1.67 4.96
C LEU A 257 14.79 -1.45 5.48
N LEU A 258 14.15 -2.49 6.05
CA LEU A 258 12.71 -2.50 6.33
C LEU A 258 12.31 -1.41 7.33
N GLY A 259 12.87 -1.42 8.55
CA GLY A 259 12.56 -0.44 9.59
C GLY A 259 12.90 0.99 9.17
N ARG A 260 14.08 1.19 8.56
CA ARG A 260 14.51 2.52 8.08
C ARG A 260 13.60 3.07 7.01
N SER A 261 13.13 2.23 6.10
CA SER A 261 12.29 2.66 4.98
C SER A 261 10.85 2.96 5.41
N GLY A 262 10.30 2.19 6.35
CA GLY A 262 8.91 2.32 6.78
C GLY A 262 8.68 3.41 7.81
N THR A 263 9.38 3.30 8.94
CA THR A 263 9.15 4.12 10.15
C THR A 263 10.32 5.02 10.52
N GLY A 264 11.48 4.86 9.87
CA GLY A 264 12.72 5.54 10.23
C GLY A 264 13.47 4.90 11.42
N GLN A 265 13.09 3.70 11.84
CA GLN A 265 13.78 2.95 12.88
C GLN A 265 15.04 2.29 12.32
N LYS A 266 16.12 2.23 13.11
CA LYS A 266 17.35 1.51 12.74
C LYS A 266 17.07 0.02 12.55
N LEU A 267 16.34 -0.58 13.49
CA LEU A 267 15.75 -1.92 13.49
C LEU A 267 14.42 -1.84 14.21
N THR A 268 13.56 -2.83 14.03
CA THR A 268 12.37 -3.03 14.85
C THR A 268 12.75 -3.48 16.26
N SER A 269 11.85 -3.31 17.24
CA SER A 269 12.11 -3.70 18.64
C SER A 269 12.35 -5.20 18.76
N TYR A 270 11.59 -6.00 18.02
CA TYR A 270 11.70 -7.46 18.00
C TYR A 270 11.85 -7.96 16.56
N THR A 271 12.68 -8.99 16.43
CA THR A 271 12.78 -9.83 15.23
C THR A 271 12.68 -11.27 15.71
N SER A 272 11.60 -11.95 15.38
CA SER A 272 11.41 -13.36 15.72
C SER A 272 11.79 -14.23 14.54
N ILE A 273 12.56 -15.27 14.84
CA ILE A 273 13.07 -16.26 13.88
C ILE A 273 12.42 -17.57 14.27
N LEU A 274 11.49 -18.06 13.47
CA LEU A 274 10.62 -19.18 13.80
C LEU A 274 10.99 -20.37 12.90
N THR A 275 11.55 -21.42 13.51
CA THR A 275 12.07 -22.58 12.78
C THR A 275 11.47 -23.85 13.38
N GLY A 276 10.35 -24.29 12.83
CA GLY A 276 9.64 -25.49 13.27
C GLY A 276 8.91 -25.35 14.61
N PRO A 277 8.23 -26.43 15.09
CA PRO A 277 7.59 -26.51 16.40
C PRO A 277 8.63 -26.63 17.52
N ARG A 278 8.19 -26.49 18.78
CA ARG A 278 9.05 -26.65 19.94
C ARG A 278 9.66 -28.05 20.04
N ARG A 279 10.88 -28.11 20.56
CA ARG A 279 11.52 -29.38 20.92
C ARG A 279 11.14 -29.79 22.35
N PRO A 280 11.28 -31.07 22.71
CA PRO A 280 11.01 -31.52 24.09
C PRO A 280 11.79 -30.68 25.09
N GLY A 281 11.08 -30.08 26.05
CA GLY A 281 11.66 -29.24 27.12
C GLY A 281 11.85 -27.77 26.75
N GLU A 282 11.46 -27.34 25.56
CA GLU A 282 11.46 -25.94 25.10
C GLU A 282 10.04 -25.34 25.16
N ASP A 283 9.96 -24.01 25.26
CA ASP A 283 8.71 -23.26 25.12
C ASP A 283 8.40 -23.03 23.63
N GLY A 284 7.11 -22.95 23.31
CA GLY A 284 6.64 -22.66 21.94
C GLY A 284 5.46 -23.54 21.52
N PRO A 285 5.02 -23.46 20.28
CA PRO A 285 3.90 -24.24 19.76
C PRO A 285 4.28 -25.71 19.59
N ASP A 286 3.31 -26.61 19.85
CA ASP A 286 3.45 -28.04 19.59
C ASP A 286 3.47 -28.36 18.09
N GLU A 287 2.76 -27.55 17.32
CA GLU A 287 2.66 -27.66 15.86
C GLU A 287 2.88 -26.33 15.16
N MET A 288 3.60 -26.37 14.06
CA MET A 288 3.80 -25.22 13.17
C MET A 288 3.33 -25.55 11.76
N HIS A 289 2.38 -24.76 11.26
CA HIS A 289 1.87 -24.86 9.91
C HIS A 289 2.31 -23.62 9.13
N VAL A 290 2.80 -23.81 7.91
CA VAL A 290 3.11 -22.74 6.97
C VAL A 290 2.21 -22.87 5.76
N ILE A 291 1.39 -21.85 5.50
CA ILE A 291 0.52 -21.83 4.33
C ILE A 291 1.13 -20.87 3.30
N LEU A 292 1.60 -21.43 2.20
CA LEU A 292 2.14 -20.71 1.05
C LEU A 292 1.00 -20.36 0.10
N ILE A 293 0.79 -19.05 -0.14
CA ILE A 293 -0.38 -18.55 -0.83
C ILE A 293 0.01 -17.92 -2.17
N ASP A 294 -0.57 -18.43 -3.26
CA ASP A 294 -0.46 -17.81 -4.58
C ASP A 294 -1.39 -16.59 -4.71
N ASN A 295 -2.67 -16.78 -4.65
CA ASN A 295 -3.72 -15.77 -4.78
C ASN A 295 -3.42 -14.74 -5.90
N GLY A 296 -2.98 -15.23 -7.08
CA GLY A 296 -2.69 -14.44 -8.26
C GLY A 296 -1.24 -13.94 -8.39
N ARG A 297 -0.32 -14.33 -7.50
CA ARG A 297 1.10 -13.98 -7.61
C ARG A 297 1.77 -14.62 -8.82
N THR A 298 1.40 -15.84 -9.17
CA THR A 298 1.84 -16.50 -10.42
C THR A 298 1.39 -15.75 -11.67
N ARG A 299 0.24 -15.08 -11.63
CA ARG A 299 -0.22 -14.20 -12.72
C ARG A 299 0.70 -12.99 -12.89
N ALA A 300 1.08 -12.34 -11.79
CA ALA A 300 2.07 -11.26 -11.80
C ALA A 300 3.47 -11.77 -12.25
N LEU A 301 3.84 -12.99 -11.83
CA LEU A 301 5.10 -13.62 -12.22
C LEU A 301 5.16 -13.91 -13.74
N ALA A 302 4.05 -14.30 -14.34
CA ALA A 302 3.94 -14.61 -15.77
C ALA A 302 4.11 -13.34 -16.67
N ASP A 303 3.79 -12.15 -16.16
CA ASP A 303 4.04 -10.90 -16.88
C ASP A 303 5.47 -10.42 -16.61
N GLU A 304 6.30 -10.38 -17.66
CA GLU A 304 7.73 -10.06 -17.57
C GLU A 304 8.02 -8.72 -16.89
N LYS A 305 7.14 -7.72 -17.06
CA LYS A 305 7.27 -6.43 -16.38
C LYS A 305 6.70 -6.47 -14.97
N MET A 306 5.51 -7.05 -14.79
CA MET A 306 4.81 -7.01 -13.50
C MET A 306 5.47 -7.86 -12.42
N ARG A 307 6.27 -8.87 -12.79
CA ARG A 307 7.04 -9.67 -11.80
C ARG A 307 7.90 -8.81 -10.87
N GLU A 308 8.34 -7.62 -11.31
CA GLU A 308 9.07 -6.67 -10.45
C GLU A 308 8.23 -6.19 -9.26
N ALA A 309 6.90 -6.16 -9.35
CA ALA A 309 6.03 -5.80 -8.24
C ALA A 309 6.12 -6.79 -7.07
N LEU A 310 6.48 -8.06 -7.35
CA LEU A 310 6.67 -9.12 -6.36
C LEU A 310 7.96 -8.94 -5.51
N TYR A 311 8.86 -8.03 -5.89
CA TYR A 311 10.02 -7.69 -5.06
C TYR A 311 9.63 -6.95 -3.76
N CYS A 312 8.38 -6.48 -3.67
CA CYS A 312 7.92 -5.62 -2.58
C CYS A 312 8.01 -6.29 -1.21
N ILE A 313 8.76 -5.65 -0.30
CA ILE A 313 8.90 -6.09 1.11
C ILE A 313 7.86 -5.48 2.05
N ARG A 314 6.83 -4.83 1.54
CA ARG A 314 5.71 -4.24 2.30
C ARG A 314 6.12 -3.20 3.35
N CYS A 315 7.18 -2.44 3.12
CA CYS A 315 7.69 -1.44 4.08
C CYS A 315 6.83 -0.16 4.22
N GLY A 316 5.93 0.14 3.28
CA GLY A 316 5.09 1.35 3.32
C GLY A 316 5.77 2.66 2.91
N ALA A 317 7.07 2.69 2.58
CA ALA A 317 7.79 3.92 2.23
C ALA A 317 7.16 4.69 1.06
N CYS A 318 6.67 3.98 0.05
CA CYS A 318 6.04 4.61 -1.10
C CYS A 318 4.71 5.30 -0.77
N LEU A 319 3.97 4.83 0.26
CA LEU A 319 2.76 5.46 0.76
C LEU A 319 3.11 6.81 1.40
N ASN A 320 4.12 6.79 2.29
CA ASN A 320 4.57 7.99 3.02
C ASN A 320 5.11 9.08 2.09
N ALA A 321 5.71 8.72 0.95
CA ALA A 321 6.24 9.65 -0.04
C ALA A 321 5.18 10.15 -1.05
N CYS A 322 4.05 9.44 -1.20
CA CYS A 322 3.10 9.69 -2.27
C CYS A 322 2.23 10.93 -2.04
N PRO A 323 2.26 11.94 -2.94
CA PRO A 323 1.40 13.11 -2.79
C PRO A 323 -0.10 12.80 -2.93
N VAL A 324 -0.47 11.74 -3.66
CA VAL A 324 -1.86 11.29 -3.79
C VAL A 324 -2.31 10.64 -2.49
N TYR A 325 -1.56 9.64 -1.98
CA TYR A 325 -1.89 8.95 -0.74
C TYR A 325 -2.02 9.91 0.45
N ARG A 326 -1.12 10.90 0.58
CA ARG A 326 -1.18 11.94 1.61
C ARG A 326 -2.48 12.75 1.60
N LYS A 327 -3.20 12.78 0.48
CA LYS A 327 -4.44 13.53 0.31
C LYS A 327 -5.69 12.71 0.52
N ILE A 328 -5.71 11.47 0.00
CA ILE A 328 -6.92 10.64 -0.02
C ILE A 328 -6.85 9.44 0.94
N GLY A 329 -5.68 9.17 1.56
CA GLY A 329 -5.50 8.06 2.50
C GLY A 329 -5.64 6.67 1.88
N GLY A 330 -5.59 5.64 2.72
CA GLY A 330 -5.62 4.25 2.30
C GLY A 330 -7.00 3.74 1.90
N HIS A 331 -8.04 4.10 2.63
CA HIS A 331 -9.41 3.64 2.38
C HIS A 331 -9.90 3.98 0.96
N ALA A 332 -9.43 5.11 0.40
CA ALA A 332 -9.79 5.49 -0.96
C ALA A 332 -9.34 4.50 -2.03
N TYR A 333 -8.36 3.63 -1.74
CA TYR A 333 -7.90 2.60 -2.67
C TYR A 333 -8.82 1.38 -2.73
N GLY A 334 -9.79 1.25 -1.82
CA GLY A 334 -10.87 0.28 -1.87
C GLY A 334 -10.46 -1.18 -1.65
N TRP A 335 -9.25 -1.43 -1.16
CA TRP A 335 -8.78 -2.76 -0.73
C TRP A 335 -7.59 -2.63 0.23
N VAL A 336 -7.11 -3.77 0.75
CA VAL A 336 -6.06 -3.83 1.79
C VAL A 336 -4.72 -3.24 1.34
N TYR A 337 -4.37 -3.36 0.07
CA TYR A 337 -3.16 -2.76 -0.50
C TYR A 337 -3.44 -1.38 -1.05
N SER A 338 -2.94 -0.36 -0.37
CA SER A 338 -3.12 1.04 -0.73
C SER A 338 -1.83 1.70 -1.25
N GLY A 339 -1.97 2.93 -1.72
CA GLY A 339 -0.84 3.73 -2.21
C GLY A 339 -0.25 3.22 -3.53
N PRO A 340 0.96 3.67 -3.90
CA PRO A 340 1.56 3.34 -5.18
C PRO A 340 1.78 1.85 -5.42
N ILE A 341 2.19 1.11 -4.38
CA ILE A 341 2.38 -0.34 -4.51
C ILE A 341 1.03 -1.06 -4.59
N GLY A 342 0.01 -0.59 -3.86
CA GLY A 342 -1.35 -1.12 -3.96
C GLY A 342 -1.93 -0.93 -5.35
N ALA A 343 -1.66 0.20 -6.00
CA ALA A 343 -2.08 0.45 -7.38
C ALA A 343 -1.43 -0.49 -8.42
N LEU A 344 -0.37 -1.23 -8.04
CA LEU A 344 0.22 -2.31 -8.85
C LEU A 344 -0.33 -3.68 -8.45
N ILE A 345 -0.30 -3.98 -7.15
CA ILE A 345 -0.56 -5.33 -6.63
C ILE A 345 -2.05 -5.66 -6.67
N THR A 346 -2.93 -4.73 -6.32
CA THR A 346 -4.37 -4.97 -6.32
C THR A 346 -4.91 -5.42 -7.70
N PRO A 347 -4.55 -4.76 -8.84
CA PRO A 347 -4.95 -5.24 -10.16
C PRO A 347 -4.39 -6.63 -10.52
N GLU A 348 -3.21 -6.98 -10.02
CA GLU A 348 -2.60 -8.30 -10.29
C GLU A 348 -3.23 -9.42 -9.45
N LEU A 349 -3.46 -9.19 -8.16
CA LEU A 349 -4.05 -10.19 -7.27
C LEU A 349 -5.57 -10.30 -7.43
N GLY A 350 -6.28 -9.18 -7.39
CA GLY A 350 -7.75 -9.13 -7.47
C GLY A 350 -8.32 -9.09 -8.90
N GLY A 351 -7.44 -8.90 -9.89
CA GLY A 351 -7.83 -8.78 -11.30
C GLY A 351 -8.11 -7.34 -11.75
N LEU A 352 -7.67 -7.04 -12.97
CA LEU A 352 -7.72 -5.69 -13.55
C LEU A 352 -9.16 -5.16 -13.75
N LYS A 353 -10.17 -6.04 -13.85
CA LYS A 353 -11.57 -5.62 -13.95
C LYS A 353 -12.08 -4.92 -12.67
N LEU A 354 -11.67 -5.41 -11.50
CA LEU A 354 -12.10 -4.89 -10.20
C LEU A 354 -11.27 -3.68 -9.74
N ALA A 355 -10.07 -3.50 -10.29
CA ALA A 355 -9.13 -2.46 -9.88
C ALA A 355 -8.62 -1.60 -11.04
N ARG A 356 -9.42 -1.42 -12.08
CA ARG A 356 -9.05 -0.74 -13.33
C ARG A 356 -8.64 0.73 -13.13
N GLU A 357 -9.21 1.42 -12.17
CA GLU A 357 -8.96 2.83 -11.91
C GLU A 357 -7.67 3.07 -11.11
N LEU A 358 -7.20 2.08 -10.34
CA LEU A 358 -6.04 2.25 -9.47
C LEU A 358 -4.76 2.68 -10.19
N PRO A 359 -4.38 2.15 -11.36
CA PRO A 359 -3.18 2.60 -12.07
C PRO A 359 -3.21 4.09 -12.43
N PHE A 360 -4.41 4.70 -12.50
CA PHE A 360 -4.59 6.13 -12.79
C PHE A 360 -4.55 7.00 -11.52
N ALA A 361 -4.59 6.42 -10.33
CA ALA A 361 -4.46 7.12 -9.04
C ALA A 361 -3.01 7.54 -8.74
N SER A 362 -2.31 8.06 -9.73
CA SER A 362 -0.92 8.46 -9.63
C SER A 362 -0.61 9.66 -10.50
N SER A 363 0.15 10.62 -9.94
CA SER A 363 0.72 11.75 -10.68
C SER A 363 1.97 11.38 -11.49
N LEU A 364 2.49 10.14 -11.37
CA LEU A 364 3.72 9.66 -12.01
C LEU A 364 4.96 10.51 -11.66
N CYS A 365 4.98 11.19 -10.51
CA CYS A 365 6.06 12.10 -10.10
C CYS A 365 7.39 11.39 -9.77
N GLY A 366 7.41 10.06 -9.63
CA GLY A 366 8.63 9.28 -9.36
C GLY A 366 8.97 9.11 -7.88
N ALA A 367 8.37 9.86 -6.95
CA ALA A 367 8.70 9.80 -5.52
C ALA A 367 8.66 8.37 -4.93
N CYS A 368 7.71 7.54 -5.37
CA CYS A 368 7.59 6.15 -4.91
C CYS A 368 8.77 5.27 -5.39
N ARG A 369 9.32 5.52 -6.58
CA ARG A 369 10.53 4.85 -7.09
C ARG A 369 11.76 5.24 -6.28
N GLU A 370 11.93 6.54 -6.02
CA GLU A 370 13.08 7.06 -5.27
C GLU A 370 13.19 6.47 -3.86
N VAL A 371 12.06 6.32 -3.17
CA VAL A 371 12.05 5.82 -1.79
C VAL A 371 12.07 4.29 -1.68
N CYS A 372 11.81 3.55 -2.75
CA CYS A 372 11.66 2.10 -2.69
C CYS A 372 12.98 1.40 -2.30
N PRO A 373 13.03 0.67 -1.16
CA PRO A 373 14.27 0.03 -0.71
C PRO A 373 14.72 -1.15 -1.58
N VAL A 374 13.84 -1.69 -2.39
CA VAL A 374 14.14 -2.75 -3.39
C VAL A 374 14.02 -2.22 -4.82
N LYS A 375 13.99 -0.90 -5.00
CA LYS A 375 14.09 -0.18 -6.27
C LYS A 375 13.08 -0.61 -7.34
N ILE A 376 11.83 -0.87 -6.95
CA ILE A 376 10.73 -1.14 -7.90
C ILE A 376 10.45 0.13 -8.71
N ASN A 377 10.41 0.01 -10.04
CA ASN A 377 10.08 1.12 -10.94
C ASN A 377 8.56 1.31 -11.06
N ILE A 378 7.93 1.66 -9.93
CA ILE A 378 6.47 1.80 -9.82
C ILE A 378 5.85 2.66 -10.94
N PRO A 379 6.38 3.85 -11.31
CA PRO A 379 5.78 4.65 -12.38
C PRO A 379 5.72 3.95 -13.73
N ASP A 380 6.75 3.20 -14.09
CA ASP A 380 6.78 2.46 -15.37
C ASP A 380 5.79 1.29 -15.37
N LEU A 381 5.70 0.56 -14.25
CA LEU A 381 4.73 -0.51 -14.08
C LEU A 381 3.27 0.02 -14.11
N LEU A 382 3.01 1.21 -13.55
CA LEU A 382 1.71 1.85 -13.65
C LEU A 382 1.34 2.20 -15.11
N LEU A 383 2.31 2.66 -15.90
CA LEU A 383 2.08 2.90 -17.34
C LEU A 383 1.78 1.61 -18.08
N HIS A 384 2.48 0.52 -17.77
CA HIS A 384 2.18 -0.81 -18.32
C HIS A 384 0.76 -1.27 -17.97
N LEU A 385 0.34 -1.15 -16.71
CA LEU A 385 -1.02 -1.48 -16.30
C LEU A 385 -2.08 -0.58 -16.97
N ARG A 386 -1.79 0.72 -17.17
CA ARG A 386 -2.68 1.62 -17.91
C ARG A 386 -2.89 1.16 -19.35
N ALA A 387 -1.84 0.69 -20.02
CA ALA A 387 -1.93 0.12 -21.36
C ALA A 387 -2.79 -1.16 -21.36
N ARG A 388 -2.51 -2.11 -20.47
CA ARG A 388 -3.31 -3.35 -20.29
C ARG A 388 -4.78 -3.05 -19.97
N ALA A 389 -5.06 -2.04 -19.14
CA ALA A 389 -6.42 -1.62 -18.80
C ALA A 389 -7.19 -1.08 -20.02
N GLN A 390 -6.50 -0.50 -21.01
CA GLN A 390 -7.11 -0.07 -22.28
C GLN A 390 -7.35 -1.23 -23.26
N GLU A 391 -6.43 -2.20 -23.31
CA GLU A 391 -6.52 -3.38 -24.16
C GLU A 391 -7.63 -4.35 -23.70
N THR A 392 -7.80 -4.55 -22.40
CA THR A 392 -8.87 -5.40 -21.83
C THR A 392 -10.28 -4.87 -22.15
N VAL A 393 -10.37 -3.59 -22.52
CA VAL A 393 -11.59 -2.93 -23.02
C VAL A 393 -11.88 -3.28 -24.49
N ALA A 394 -10.93 -3.86 -25.21
CA ALA A 394 -11.09 -4.23 -26.62
C ALA A 394 -11.86 -5.56 -26.85
N ALA A 395 -12.21 -6.32 -25.81
CA ALA A 395 -13.17 -7.45 -25.93
C ALA A 395 -14.62 -6.95 -26.02
N PRO A 396 -15.56 -7.65 -26.67
CA PRO A 396 -16.54 -7.19 -27.66
C PRO A 396 -17.49 -6.04 -27.34
N ARG A 397 -17.43 -5.33 -26.26
CA ARG A 397 -18.00 -3.96 -26.07
C ARG A 397 -17.30 -3.27 -24.90
N PRO A 398 -16.27 -2.44 -25.14
CA PRO A 398 -15.78 -1.54 -24.10
C PRO A 398 -16.90 -0.58 -23.69
N PRO A 399 -16.97 -0.15 -22.41
CA PRO A 399 -17.61 1.12 -22.12
C PRO A 399 -16.87 2.15 -22.98
N ARG A 400 -17.48 2.59 -24.04
CA ARG A 400 -16.90 3.56 -24.98
C ARG A 400 -16.45 4.75 -24.18
N SER A 401 -15.17 5.12 -24.23
CA SER A 401 -14.78 6.48 -23.85
C SER A 401 -15.82 7.39 -24.50
N PRO A 402 -16.43 8.32 -23.73
CA PRO A 402 -17.52 9.12 -24.27
C PRO A 402 -17.11 9.66 -25.63
N VAL A 403 -18.01 9.67 -26.61
CA VAL A 403 -17.72 10.14 -27.97
C VAL A 403 -17.01 11.50 -27.91
N ARG A 404 -17.33 12.29 -26.90
CA ARG A 404 -16.70 13.58 -26.57
C ARG A 404 -15.19 13.46 -26.27
N GLU A 405 -14.75 12.47 -25.50
CA GLU A 405 -13.32 12.26 -25.19
C GLU A 405 -12.55 11.84 -26.45
N ARG A 406 -13.09 10.92 -27.24
CA ARG A 406 -12.47 10.46 -28.49
C ARG A 406 -12.34 11.59 -29.50
N THR A 407 -13.36 12.43 -29.65
CA THR A 407 -13.32 13.61 -30.51
C THR A 407 -12.34 14.66 -30.00
N ALA A 408 -12.32 14.91 -28.69
CA ALA A 408 -11.36 15.82 -28.07
C ALA A 408 -9.91 15.35 -28.26
N MET A 409 -9.62 14.07 -28.08
CA MET A 409 -8.28 13.50 -28.30
C MET A 409 -7.86 13.50 -29.79
N ARG A 410 -8.80 13.24 -30.72
CA ARG A 410 -8.52 13.38 -32.16
C ARG A 410 -8.23 14.81 -32.54
N PHE A 411 -9.01 15.77 -32.04
CA PHE A 411 -8.77 17.20 -32.23
C PHE A 411 -7.43 17.64 -31.66
N TRP A 412 -7.11 17.18 -30.44
CA TRP A 412 -5.82 17.44 -29.81
C TRP A 412 -4.67 16.89 -30.67
N ALA A 413 -4.73 15.64 -31.09
CA ALA A 413 -3.73 15.02 -31.95
C ALA A 413 -3.56 15.76 -33.28
N TRP A 414 -4.67 16.15 -33.91
CA TRP A 414 -4.65 16.94 -35.11
C TRP A 414 -4.01 18.31 -34.90
N MET A 415 -4.28 18.98 -33.79
CA MET A 415 -3.69 20.28 -33.47
C MET A 415 -2.18 20.14 -33.19
N MET A 416 -1.78 19.11 -32.46
CA MET A 416 -0.38 18.85 -32.07
C MET A 416 0.48 18.33 -33.22
N SER A 417 -0.10 17.78 -34.29
CA SER A 417 0.64 17.23 -35.43
C SER A 417 1.23 18.28 -36.37
N SER A 418 1.00 19.59 -36.12
CA SER A 418 1.54 20.66 -36.96
C SER A 418 2.00 21.86 -36.13
N PRO A 419 3.25 22.36 -36.34
CA PRO A 419 3.75 23.55 -35.64
C PRO A 419 2.90 24.81 -35.88
N ARG A 420 2.31 24.96 -37.08
CA ARG A 420 1.43 26.09 -37.44
C ARG A 420 0.12 26.02 -36.68
N ARG A 421 -0.53 24.84 -36.63
CA ARG A 421 -1.79 24.61 -35.91
C ARG A 421 -1.61 24.78 -34.41
N TYR A 422 -0.52 24.22 -33.85
CA TYR A 422 -0.15 24.41 -32.46
C TYR A 422 0.03 25.89 -32.11
N GLY A 423 0.77 26.65 -32.94
CA GLY A 423 1.00 28.08 -32.74
C GLY A 423 -0.29 28.91 -32.78
N LEU A 424 -1.20 28.60 -33.71
CA LEU A 424 -2.52 29.25 -33.79
C LEU A 424 -3.36 28.90 -32.55
N GLY A 425 -3.42 27.62 -32.15
CA GLY A 425 -4.12 27.17 -30.94
C GLY A 425 -3.61 27.85 -29.68
N ALA A 426 -2.29 27.98 -29.53
CA ALA A 426 -1.67 28.66 -28.40
C ALA A 426 -1.98 30.16 -28.34
N ARG A 427 -2.07 30.85 -29.50
CA ARG A 427 -2.50 32.25 -29.61
C ARG A 427 -3.96 32.42 -29.20
N LEU A 428 -4.85 31.59 -29.73
CA LEU A 428 -6.27 31.60 -29.39
C LEU A 428 -6.51 31.30 -27.86
N ALA A 429 -5.78 30.32 -27.33
CA ALA A 429 -5.86 30.00 -25.89
C ALA A 429 -5.41 31.19 -25.00
N ARG A 430 -4.36 31.93 -25.40
CA ARG A 430 -3.93 33.14 -24.69
C ARG A 430 -4.98 34.27 -24.73
N ILE A 431 -5.62 34.48 -25.86
CA ILE A 431 -6.70 35.47 -25.98
C ILE A 431 -7.90 35.05 -25.15
N GLY A 432 -8.31 33.79 -25.23
CA GLY A 432 -9.43 33.24 -24.46
C GLY A 432 -9.19 33.25 -22.95
N GLN A 433 -7.95 33.08 -22.51
CA GLN A 433 -7.57 33.17 -21.09
C GLN A 433 -7.93 34.54 -20.48
N GLY A 434 -7.79 35.64 -21.21
CA GLY A 434 -8.15 36.97 -20.73
C GLY A 434 -9.63 37.10 -20.41
N LEU A 435 -10.49 36.40 -21.15
CA LEU A 435 -11.94 36.36 -20.92
C LEU A 435 -12.28 35.51 -19.68
N VAL A 436 -11.60 34.37 -19.51
CA VAL A 436 -11.79 33.47 -18.36
C VAL A 436 -11.31 34.12 -17.06
N ALA A 437 -10.15 34.79 -17.07
CA ALA A 437 -9.58 35.46 -15.91
C ALA A 437 -10.45 36.64 -15.41
N ARG A 438 -11.17 37.31 -16.29
CA ARG A 438 -12.14 38.35 -15.90
C ARG A 438 -13.38 37.79 -15.22
N SER A 439 -13.79 36.57 -15.57
CA SER A 439 -14.94 35.87 -14.97
C SER A 439 -14.65 35.33 -13.57
N SER A 440 -13.38 35.07 -13.21
CA SER A 440 -13.00 34.44 -11.92
C SER A 440 -12.72 35.45 -10.79
N ARG A 441 -12.79 36.78 -11.05
CA ARG A 441 -12.48 37.80 -10.06
C ARG A 441 -13.55 38.05 -8.99
N SER A 442 -14.71 37.43 -9.06
CA SER A 442 -15.75 37.55 -8.02
C SER A 442 -15.84 36.31 -7.14
N GLY A 443 -15.16 36.33 -6.01
CA GLY A 443 -15.46 35.54 -4.81
C GLY A 443 -14.88 34.13 -4.75
N ARG A 444 -13.68 34.06 -4.19
CA ARG A 444 -13.28 33.11 -3.15
C ARG A 444 -11.79 33.26 -2.84
N SER A 445 -11.47 34.19 -1.97
CA SER A 445 -10.24 34.14 -1.17
C SER A 445 -10.40 33.00 -0.15
N GLY A 446 -9.53 32.01 -0.17
CA GLY A 446 -9.41 31.17 1.00
C GLY A 446 -9.43 29.66 0.82
N ARG A 447 -8.62 29.07 -0.07
CA ARG A 447 -8.31 27.62 0.04
C ARG A 447 -6.85 27.23 -0.25
N SER A 448 -6.03 28.07 -0.78
CA SER A 448 -4.58 27.85 -0.84
C SER A 448 -3.88 29.09 -0.31
N GLY A 449 -2.95 28.93 0.63
CA GLY A 449 -2.16 30.02 1.23
C GLY A 449 -1.20 30.73 0.25
N HIS A 450 -1.55 30.78 -1.04
CA HIS A 450 -0.84 31.47 -2.11
C HIS A 450 -1.67 32.70 -2.54
N SER A 451 -1.88 33.61 -1.59
CA SER A 451 -2.42 34.94 -1.88
C SER A 451 -1.37 35.75 -2.63
N GLY A 452 -1.66 36.12 -3.88
CA GLY A 452 -0.97 37.23 -4.50
C GLY A 452 -0.11 36.99 -5.73
N HIS A 453 -0.15 35.79 -6.38
CA HIS A 453 0.60 35.59 -7.62
C HIS A 453 -0.29 35.86 -8.85
N SER A 454 0.03 36.90 -9.60
CA SER A 454 -0.64 37.36 -10.82
C SER A 454 -0.60 36.39 -12.01
N GLY A 455 -0.28 35.14 -11.79
CA GLY A 455 -0.05 34.11 -12.83
C GLY A 455 -0.94 32.86 -12.74
N TRP A 456 -2.02 32.85 -11.93
CA TRP A 456 -2.88 31.68 -11.79
C TRP A 456 -4.34 31.97 -12.14
N ILE A 457 -5.00 30.99 -12.78
CA ILE A 457 -6.43 31.02 -13.09
C ILE A 457 -7.11 30.13 -12.02
N GLY A 458 -7.92 30.76 -11.18
CA GLY A 458 -8.74 30.06 -10.19
C GLY A 458 -9.93 29.32 -10.84
N SER A 459 -10.94 28.95 -10.03
CA SER A 459 -12.11 28.23 -10.50
C SER A 459 -12.81 28.90 -11.69
N SER A 460 -13.00 28.18 -12.79
CA SER A 460 -13.70 28.63 -13.99
C SER A 460 -15.08 27.96 -14.07
N ARG A 461 -16.11 28.70 -14.53
CA ARG A 461 -17.43 28.16 -14.82
C ARG A 461 -17.56 27.61 -16.25
N LEU A 462 -16.57 27.82 -17.10
CA LEU A 462 -16.58 27.41 -18.50
C LEU A 462 -16.07 25.97 -18.66
N PHE A 463 -16.88 25.08 -19.24
CA PHE A 463 -16.45 23.75 -19.63
C PHE A 463 -15.49 23.82 -20.83
N PRO A 464 -14.38 23.05 -20.87
CA PRO A 464 -13.94 21.99 -19.93
C PRO A 464 -13.11 22.48 -18.74
N LEU A 465 -12.80 23.78 -18.64
CA LEU A 465 -11.97 24.35 -17.60
C LEU A 465 -12.60 24.24 -16.20
N SER A 466 -13.93 24.24 -16.10
CA SER A 466 -14.64 24.06 -14.85
C SER A 466 -14.27 22.74 -14.14
N ALA A 467 -14.27 21.64 -14.89
CA ALA A 467 -13.89 20.33 -14.35
C ALA A 467 -12.40 20.27 -13.95
N TRP A 468 -11.52 20.97 -14.68
CA TRP A 468 -10.10 21.04 -14.35
C TRP A 468 -9.81 21.88 -13.13
N THR A 469 -10.50 23.00 -12.95
CA THR A 469 -10.27 23.98 -11.88
C THR A 469 -11.12 23.72 -10.64
N GLU A 470 -11.92 22.67 -10.59
CA GLU A 470 -12.70 22.28 -9.41
C GLU A 470 -11.81 21.95 -8.20
N GLY A 471 -10.72 21.23 -8.43
CA GLY A 471 -9.80 20.78 -7.39
C GLY A 471 -8.37 21.34 -7.46
N ARG A 472 -8.08 22.24 -8.42
CA ARG A 472 -6.73 22.81 -8.62
C ARG A 472 -6.77 24.16 -9.31
N ASP A 473 -5.75 24.97 -9.08
CA ASP A 473 -5.51 26.19 -9.85
C ASP A 473 -4.72 25.85 -11.12
N MET A 474 -5.02 26.53 -12.23
CA MET A 474 -4.32 26.38 -13.49
C MET A 474 -3.31 27.52 -13.65
N PRO A 475 -2.03 27.25 -13.97
CA PRO A 475 -1.09 28.31 -14.28
C PRO A 475 -1.55 29.07 -15.52
N ALA A 476 -1.44 30.40 -15.48
CA ALA A 476 -1.71 31.22 -16.64
C ALA A 476 -0.71 30.94 -17.77
N LEU A 477 -1.17 30.94 -18.99
CA LEU A 477 -0.30 30.80 -20.15
C LEU A 477 0.64 32.02 -20.23
N ALA A 478 1.91 31.76 -20.45
CA ALA A 478 2.89 32.82 -20.59
C ALA A 478 2.49 33.81 -21.70
N PRO A 479 2.72 35.13 -21.50
CA PRO A 479 2.40 36.15 -22.50
C PRO A 479 3.08 35.90 -23.84
N ARG A 480 4.31 35.37 -23.79
CA ARG A 480 5.09 34.98 -24.99
C ARG A 480 5.43 33.50 -24.91
N SER A 481 5.34 32.78 -26.03
CA SER A 481 5.72 31.37 -26.11
C SER A 481 7.24 31.21 -25.98
N PHE A 482 7.70 30.00 -25.60
CA PHE A 482 9.13 29.71 -25.60
C PHE A 482 9.76 29.95 -26.97
N ARG A 483 9.08 29.62 -28.09
CA ARG A 483 9.57 29.85 -29.47
C ARG A 483 9.76 31.34 -29.80
N GLU A 484 8.91 32.21 -29.25
CA GLU A 484 9.06 33.67 -29.43
C GLU A 484 10.24 34.19 -28.61
N ARG A 485 10.41 33.70 -27.38
CA ARG A 485 11.55 34.04 -26.51
C ARG A 485 12.88 33.48 -27.01
N TRP A 486 12.84 32.28 -27.58
CA TRP A 486 14.04 31.62 -28.12
C TRP A 486 14.66 32.40 -29.27
N LYS A 487 13.85 33.07 -30.09
CA LYS A 487 14.36 33.92 -31.16
C LYS A 487 15.15 35.11 -30.65
N ASP A 488 14.66 35.74 -29.54
CA ASP A 488 15.33 36.87 -28.93
C ASP A 488 16.66 36.44 -28.30
N LEU A 489 16.67 35.29 -27.59
CA LEU A 489 17.87 34.73 -26.96
C LEU A 489 18.97 34.38 -27.99
N ASN A 490 18.59 33.91 -29.18
CA ASN A 490 19.57 33.63 -30.23
C ASN A 490 20.08 34.89 -30.91
N SER A 491 19.27 35.94 -31.04
CA SER A 491 19.72 37.22 -31.60
C SER A 491 20.68 37.98 -30.68
N GLU A 492 20.52 37.83 -29.35
CA GLU A 492 21.45 38.39 -28.34
C GLU A 492 22.80 37.62 -28.25
N GLY A 493 22.86 36.36 -28.73
CA GLY A 493 24.08 35.56 -28.77
C GLY A 493 24.90 35.68 -30.06
N GLU A 494 24.35 36.28 -31.14
CA GLU A 494 25.09 36.60 -32.38
C GLU A 494 25.78 37.97 -32.36
N ASP A 495 25.40 38.85 -31.40
CA ASP A 495 25.97 40.18 -31.19
C ASP A 495 27.01 40.24 -30.03
N ALA A 496 27.38 39.10 -29.42
CA ALA A 496 28.38 38.97 -28.36
C ALA A 496 29.57 38.11 -28.87
#